data_7a3ac872da0dcad05d5ff52cfb80e27d
#
_entry.id   7a3ac872da0dcad05d5ff52cfb80e27d
#
_cell.length_a   1.000
_cell.length_b   1.000
_cell.length_c   1.000
_cell.angle_alpha   90.00
_cell.angle_beta   90.00
_cell.angle_gamma   90.00
#
_symmetry.space_group_name_H-M   'P 1'
#
loop_
_entity.id
_entity.type
_entity.pdbx_description
1 polymer ?
#
loop_
_entity_poly.entity_id
_entity_poly.type
_entity_poly.pdbx_seq_one_letter_code
_entity_poly.pdbx_strand_id
1 'polypeptide(L)'
;MRRKITGWDKINLGDVVQGVWDNYYYLVVSIDKARQVKIICIEAAYRDREDKYEVWNEATILICYSKIYNVFENQAKLKEKRKCLTATAR
;
A
#
# COMPACT_ATOMS: atom_id res chain seq x y z
N MET A 1 -6.07 -9.28 -7.77
CA MET A 1 -7.28 -9.17 -6.97
C MET A 1 -6.96 -8.55 -5.61
N ARG A 2 -7.71 -7.55 -5.23
CA ARG A 2 -7.49 -6.86 -3.98
C ARG A 2 -8.15 -7.60 -2.84
N ARG A 3 -7.39 -7.90 -1.83
CA ARG A 3 -7.88 -8.64 -0.67
C ARG A 3 -7.53 -7.90 0.60
N LYS A 4 -8.53 -7.66 1.44
CA LYS A 4 -8.34 -6.99 2.71
C LYS A 4 -7.53 -7.87 3.65
N ILE A 5 -6.50 -7.30 4.24
CA ILE A 5 -5.67 -7.97 5.24
C ILE A 5 -6.00 -7.38 6.59
N THR A 6 -6.44 -8.22 7.52
CA THR A 6 -6.76 -7.80 8.89
C THR A 6 -5.66 -8.25 9.84
N GLY A 7 -5.58 -7.56 10.98
CA GLY A 7 -4.61 -7.93 12.01
C GLY A 7 -3.16 -7.61 11.67
N TRP A 8 -2.93 -6.68 10.75
CA TRP A 8 -1.58 -6.25 10.43
C TRP A 8 -1.05 -5.32 11.53
N ASP A 9 0.23 -5.40 11.79
CA ASP A 9 0.87 -4.68 12.88
C ASP A 9 2.05 -3.82 12.45
N LYS A 10 2.32 -3.74 11.15
CA LYS A 10 3.45 -2.99 10.64
C LYS A 10 3.14 -2.42 9.27
N ILE A 11 3.62 -1.19 9.05
CA ILE A 11 3.46 -0.50 7.77
C ILE A 11 4.77 -0.55 7.01
N ASN A 12 4.70 -0.87 5.74
CA ASN A 12 5.86 -0.94 4.85
C ASN A 12 5.65 -0.04 3.63
N LEU A 13 6.75 0.40 3.04
CA LEU A 13 6.71 1.14 1.78
C LEU A 13 5.99 0.29 0.73
N GLY A 14 5.14 0.94 -0.05
CA GLY A 14 4.39 0.26 -1.09
C GLY A 14 3.10 -0.40 -0.62
N ASP A 15 2.79 -0.32 0.67
CA ASP A 15 1.49 -0.79 1.14
C ASP A 15 0.37 0.07 0.54
N VAL A 16 -0.70 -0.58 0.12
CA VAL A 16 -1.93 0.09 -0.26
C VAL A 16 -2.93 -0.13 0.85
N VAL A 17 -3.45 0.96 1.38
CA VAL A 17 -4.37 0.93 2.52
C VAL A 17 -5.69 1.62 2.14
N GLN A 18 -6.76 1.23 2.81
CA GLN A 18 -8.08 1.81 2.60
C GLN A 18 -8.54 2.47 3.89
N GLY A 19 -8.94 3.74 3.80
CA GLY A 19 -9.47 4.46 4.96
C GLY A 19 -10.79 3.86 5.42
N VAL A 20 -10.96 3.75 6.73
CA VAL A 20 -12.21 3.22 7.29
C VAL A 20 -13.34 4.25 7.24
N TRP A 21 -13.01 5.52 7.11
CA TRP A 21 -13.98 6.61 7.10
C TRP A 21 -14.46 6.97 5.70
N ASP A 22 -13.50 7.09 4.74
CA ASP A 22 -13.80 7.55 3.39
C ASP A 22 -13.81 6.43 2.35
N ASN A 23 -13.30 5.26 2.70
CA ASN A 23 -13.17 4.10 1.83
C ASN A 23 -12.25 4.33 0.62
N TYR A 24 -11.49 5.42 0.62
CA TYR A 24 -10.53 5.69 -0.44
C TYR A 24 -9.27 4.86 -0.25
N TYR A 25 -8.60 4.58 -1.36
CA TYR A 25 -7.34 3.85 -1.34
C TYR A 25 -6.17 4.83 -1.32
N TYR A 26 -5.17 4.49 -0.52
CA TYR A 26 -3.97 5.31 -0.35
C TYR A 26 -2.74 4.43 -0.50
N LEU A 27 -1.68 5.02 -1.08
CA LEU A 27 -0.39 4.34 -1.23
C LEU A 27 0.59 4.92 -0.20
N VAL A 28 1.29 4.04 0.50
CA VAL A 28 2.35 4.44 1.43
C VAL A 28 3.60 4.76 0.61
N VAL A 29 3.97 6.04 0.58
CA VAL A 29 5.06 6.53 -0.27
C VAL A 29 6.35 6.81 0.50
N SER A 30 6.28 7.04 1.80
CA SER A 30 7.49 7.20 2.61
C SER A 30 7.22 6.90 4.07
N ILE A 31 8.26 6.47 4.77
CA ILE A 31 8.22 6.22 6.20
C ILE A 31 9.54 6.75 6.75
N ASP A 32 9.46 7.67 7.71
CA ASP A 32 10.67 8.25 8.29
C ASP A 32 11.15 7.48 9.53
N LYS A 33 12.24 7.96 10.14
CA LYS A 33 12.85 7.31 11.30
C LYS A 33 11.93 7.28 12.50
N ALA A 34 11.04 8.26 12.62
CA ALA A 34 10.09 8.35 13.72
C ALA A 34 8.79 7.58 13.42
N ARG A 35 8.78 6.79 12.35
CA ARG A 35 7.61 6.03 11.90
C ARG A 35 6.42 6.94 11.58
N GLN A 36 6.71 8.12 11.05
CA GLN A 36 5.69 8.97 10.44
C GLN A 36 5.54 8.51 9.00
N VAL A 37 4.33 8.21 8.61
CA VAL A 37 4.01 7.56 7.34
C VAL A 37 3.30 8.56 6.44
N LYS A 38 3.85 8.76 5.25
CA LYS A 38 3.24 9.61 4.23
C LYS A 38 2.42 8.73 3.29
N ILE A 39 1.15 9.06 3.15
CA ILE A 39 0.25 8.35 2.25
C ILE A 39 -0.32 9.32 1.23
N ILE A 40 -0.57 8.82 0.03
CA ILE A 40 -1.17 9.61 -1.05
C ILE A 40 -2.39 8.89 -1.58
N CYS A 41 -3.47 9.64 -1.77
CA CYS A 41 -4.70 9.08 -2.32
C CYS A 41 -4.49 8.71 -3.77
N ILE A 42 -4.83 7.47 -4.13
CA ILE A 42 -4.67 6.96 -5.50
C ILE A 42 -5.98 6.91 -6.27
N GLU A 43 -7.06 7.43 -5.69
CA GLU A 43 -8.34 7.51 -6.38
C GLU A 43 -8.29 8.55 -7.51
N ALA A 44 -8.99 8.26 -8.59
CA ALA A 44 -8.96 9.10 -9.79
C ALA A 44 -9.34 10.55 -9.51
N ALA A 45 -10.26 10.77 -8.57
CA ALA A 45 -10.73 12.10 -8.24
C ALA A 45 -9.63 13.02 -7.67
N TYR A 46 -8.55 12.43 -7.15
CA TYR A 46 -7.48 13.18 -6.51
C TYR A 46 -6.12 12.99 -7.19
N ARG A 47 -6.11 12.27 -8.29
CA ARG A 47 -4.86 11.88 -8.96
C ARG A 47 -4.01 13.07 -9.42
N ASP A 48 -4.68 14.14 -9.84
CA ASP A 48 -4.01 15.32 -10.38
C ASP A 48 -3.67 16.38 -9.33
N ARG A 49 -3.89 16.07 -8.06
CA ARG A 49 -3.63 17.01 -6.97
C ARG A 49 -2.36 16.61 -6.24
N GLU A 50 -1.29 17.34 -6.50
CA GLU A 50 0.01 17.09 -5.86
C GLU A 50 -0.02 17.28 -4.34
N ASP A 51 -0.97 18.03 -3.83
CA ASP A 51 -1.12 18.31 -2.40
C ASP A 51 -2.00 17.29 -1.67
N LYS A 52 -2.47 16.27 -2.36
CA LYS A 52 -3.35 15.26 -1.74
C LYS A 52 -2.55 14.13 -1.12
N TYR A 53 -1.71 14.49 -0.17
CA TYR A 53 -1.04 13.51 0.67
C TYR A 53 -1.31 13.84 2.13
N GLU A 54 -1.17 12.84 2.99
CA GLU A 54 -1.33 12.98 4.42
C GLU A 54 -0.16 12.32 5.13
N VAL A 55 0.20 12.86 6.29
CA VAL A 55 1.24 12.29 7.12
C VAL A 55 0.63 11.92 8.47
N TRP A 56 0.76 10.65 8.83
CA TRP A 56 0.23 10.13 10.08
C TRP A 56 1.27 9.27 10.76
N ASN A 57 1.20 9.15 12.08
CA ASN A 57 2.06 8.18 12.74
C ASN A 57 1.55 6.75 12.45
N GLU A 58 2.45 5.80 12.53
CA GLU A 58 2.15 4.40 12.20
C GLU A 58 0.97 3.86 13.01
N ALA A 59 0.93 4.16 14.30
CA ALA A 59 -0.14 3.67 15.17
C ALA A 59 -1.52 4.13 14.69
N THR A 60 -1.61 5.38 14.25
CA THR A 60 -2.88 5.92 13.75
C THR A 60 -3.32 5.21 12.48
N ILE A 61 -2.39 4.97 11.57
CA ILE A 61 -2.73 4.27 10.31
C ILE A 61 -3.18 2.84 10.58
N LEU A 62 -2.51 2.15 11.49
CA LEU A 62 -2.89 0.79 11.85
C LEU A 62 -4.32 0.70 12.39
N ILE A 63 -4.80 1.76 13.03
CA ILE A 63 -6.15 1.82 13.58
C ILE A 63 -7.17 2.28 12.53
N CYS A 64 -6.83 3.30 11.75
CA CYS A 64 -7.78 3.99 10.88
C CYS A 64 -7.80 3.51 9.43
N TYR A 65 -6.93 2.58 9.08
CA TYR A 65 -6.82 2.07 7.72
C TYR A 65 -6.72 0.56 7.73
N SER A 66 -7.18 -0.05 6.64
CA SER A 66 -7.04 -1.49 6.43
C SER A 66 -6.04 -1.72 5.29
N LYS A 67 -5.11 -2.63 5.50
CA LYS A 67 -4.16 -2.98 4.44
C LYS A 67 -4.87 -3.81 3.37
N ILE A 68 -4.63 -3.49 2.12
CA ILE A 68 -5.20 -4.20 0.98
C ILE A 68 -4.14 -5.11 0.35
N TYR A 69 -2.99 -4.55 -0.03
CA TYR A 69 -1.89 -5.33 -0.58
C TYR A 69 -0.63 -4.44 -0.58
N ASN A 70 0.50 -5.03 -0.92
CA ASN A 70 1.75 -4.30 -1.06
C ASN A 70 2.19 -4.36 -2.51
N VAL A 71 2.43 -3.19 -3.11
CA VAL A 71 2.81 -3.08 -4.51
C VAL A 71 4.11 -3.81 -4.80
N PHE A 72 5.10 -3.65 -3.92
CA PHE A 72 6.41 -4.26 -4.12
C PHE A 72 6.36 -5.78 -3.97
N GLU A 73 5.63 -6.26 -2.97
CA GLU A 73 5.43 -7.71 -2.80
C GLU A 73 4.73 -8.32 -4.00
N ASN A 74 3.71 -7.62 -4.49
CA ASN A 74 2.95 -8.09 -5.64
C ASN A 74 3.82 -8.17 -6.89
N GLN A 75 4.68 -7.17 -7.11
CA GLN A 75 5.62 -7.18 -8.24
C GLN A 75 6.63 -8.30 -8.12
N ALA A 76 7.15 -8.54 -6.92
CA ALA A 76 8.09 -9.64 -6.69
C ALA A 76 7.46 -10.99 -6.98
N LYS A 77 6.24 -11.19 -6.53
CA LYS A 77 5.50 -12.43 -6.81
C LYS A 77 5.27 -12.65 -8.30
N LEU A 78 4.94 -11.58 -9.02
CA LEU A 78 4.78 -11.65 -10.46
C LEU A 78 6.08 -12.01 -11.17
N LYS A 79 7.20 -11.45 -10.74
CA LYS A 79 8.51 -11.79 -11.29
C LYS A 79 8.86 -13.24 -11.06
N GLU A 80 8.61 -13.76 -9.88
CA GLU A 80 8.85 -15.16 -9.56
C GLU A 80 8.00 -16.08 -10.45
N LYS A 81 6.75 -15.77 -10.63
CA LYS A 81 5.85 -16.51 -11.51
C LYS A 81 6.37 -16.54 -12.94
N ARG A 82 6.81 -15.39 -13.45
CA ARG A 82 7.36 -15.29 -14.80
C ARG A 82 8.61 -16.15 -14.95
N LYS A 83 9.48 -16.13 -13.94
CA LYS A 83 10.69 -16.96 -13.93
C LYS A 83 10.33 -18.44 -14.00
N CYS A 84 9.40 -18.88 -13.17
CA CYS A 84 8.96 -20.28 -13.17
C CYS A 84 8.37 -20.69 -14.50
N LEU A 85 7.54 -19.86 -15.10
CA LEU A 85 6.92 -20.14 -16.39
C LEU A 85 7.97 -20.22 -17.51
N THR A 86 8.95 -19.33 -17.49
CA THR A 86 10.04 -19.35 -18.47
C THR A 86 10.87 -20.60 -18.36
N ALA A 87 11.21 -20.99 -17.14
CA ALA A 87 11.97 -22.21 -16.89
C ALA A 87 11.20 -23.46 -17.34
N THR A 88 9.90 -23.46 -17.10
CA THR A 88 9.03 -24.59 -17.47
C THR A 88 8.88 -24.69 -18.99
N ALA A 89 8.89 -23.56 -19.68
CA ALA A 89 8.73 -23.54 -21.14
C ALA A 89 9.92 -24.11 -21.89
N ARG A 90 11.03 -24.31 -21.23
CA ARG A 90 12.21 -24.95 -21.82
C ARG A 90 12.11 -26.45 -21.66
#